data_cd6cbf116398233e0ac9f56ac821c043
#
_entry.id   cd6cbf116398233e0ac9f56ac821c043
#
_cell.length_a   1.000
_cell.length_b   1.000
_cell.length_c   1.000
_cell.angle_alpha   90.00
_cell.angle_beta   90.00
_cell.angle_gamma   90.00
#
_symmetry.space_group_name_H-M   'P 1'
#
loop_
_entity.id
_entity.type
_entity.pdbx_description
1 polymer ?
#
loop_
_entity_poly.entity_id
_entity_poly.type
_entity_poly.pdbx_seq_one_letter_code
_entity_poly.pdbx_strand_id
1 'polypeptide(L)'
;MIQSASTPELQTEFLRRIAHKPYFESTLGTHLHLFGNHPASGWAFYLLPGSAVLELRGGSAVLCGALPGGEAGEDAREELTGFLRFLHADTLRTEHPLTLPGWQPAAPLTLWELPKGRTLPLPPAPPAEFVPDKAPSMLPVSRLVFAESDAEADEFYSAACTALAHGVGTCRALLHNGRPVCTVGCYEQSDTESYMAAGVTDPAWQGRGLARYLIVGLANELTAERAVRFACFPALCGFYAQLGFLQIGKIQHYTTDWNTA
;
A
#
# COMPACT_ATOMS: atom_id res chain seq x y z
N MET A 1 25.94 -6.88 -0.26
CA MET A 1 25.65 -6.84 -1.72
C MET A 1 24.15 -7.03 -1.92
N ILE A 2 23.53 -6.18 -2.73
CA ILE A 2 22.11 -6.23 -3.12
C ILE A 2 21.95 -7.33 -4.18
N GLN A 3 20.97 -8.22 -4.01
CA GLN A 3 20.74 -9.36 -4.89
C GLN A 3 19.28 -9.37 -5.38
N SER A 4 19.06 -9.48 -6.69
CA SER A 4 17.72 -9.61 -7.27
C SER A 4 17.05 -10.92 -6.84
N ALA A 5 15.78 -10.86 -6.40
CA ALA A 5 14.96 -12.01 -6.03
C ALA A 5 14.36 -12.69 -7.27
N SER A 6 15.20 -13.07 -8.23
CA SER A 6 14.82 -13.58 -9.56
C SER A 6 14.68 -15.11 -9.64
N THR A 7 15.02 -15.85 -8.59
CA THR A 7 14.84 -17.31 -8.54
C THR A 7 13.83 -17.71 -7.47
N PRO A 8 13.19 -18.90 -7.59
CA PRO A 8 12.24 -19.37 -6.58
C PRO A 8 12.80 -19.42 -5.15
N GLU A 9 14.07 -19.77 -4.99
CA GLU A 9 14.75 -19.85 -3.69
C GLU A 9 14.89 -18.45 -3.07
N LEU A 10 15.28 -17.44 -3.87
CA LEU A 10 15.43 -16.06 -3.44
C LEU A 10 14.07 -15.40 -3.17
N GLN A 11 13.04 -15.74 -3.94
CA GLN A 11 11.66 -15.33 -3.68
C GLN A 11 11.13 -15.92 -2.37
N THR A 12 11.42 -17.20 -2.10
CA THR A 12 11.08 -17.84 -0.81
C THR A 12 11.78 -17.15 0.36
N GLU A 13 13.07 -16.80 0.21
CA GLU A 13 13.80 -16.05 1.23
C GLU A 13 13.23 -14.63 1.40
N PHE A 14 12.82 -13.96 0.31
CA PHE A 14 12.16 -12.65 0.37
C PHE A 14 10.87 -12.74 1.21
N LEU A 15 10.00 -13.70 0.91
CA LEU A 15 8.75 -13.92 1.64
C LEU A 15 9.00 -14.26 3.12
N ARG A 16 10.02 -15.07 3.42
CA ARG A 16 10.41 -15.40 4.79
C ARG A 16 10.81 -14.14 5.59
N ARG A 17 11.49 -13.17 4.95
CA ARG A 17 11.93 -11.94 5.60
C ARG A 17 10.81 -10.95 5.89
N ILE A 18 9.73 -10.97 5.13
CA ILE A 18 8.56 -10.10 5.35
C ILE A 18 7.47 -10.76 6.20
N ALA A 19 7.57 -12.07 6.48
CA ALA A 19 6.56 -12.81 7.24
C ALA A 19 6.25 -12.17 8.60
N HIS A 20 4.97 -12.07 8.92
CA HIS A 20 4.43 -11.47 10.16
C HIS A 20 4.72 -9.98 10.36
N LYS A 21 5.16 -9.27 9.31
CA LYS A 21 5.37 -7.83 9.36
C LYS A 21 4.14 -7.09 8.82
N PRO A 22 3.39 -6.41 9.71
CA PRO A 22 2.18 -5.69 9.33
C PRO A 22 2.41 -4.73 8.15
N TYR A 23 1.48 -4.72 7.17
CA TYR A 23 1.61 -4.00 5.92
C TYR A 23 2.58 -4.66 4.92
N PHE A 24 3.81 -4.97 5.34
CA PHE A 24 4.84 -5.45 4.41
C PHE A 24 4.54 -6.87 3.91
N GLU A 25 3.99 -7.74 4.77
CA GLU A 25 3.66 -9.11 4.39
C GLU A 25 2.60 -9.14 3.28
N SER A 26 1.50 -8.41 3.44
CA SER A 26 0.44 -8.39 2.43
C SER A 26 0.87 -7.63 1.18
N THR A 27 1.46 -6.44 1.33
CA THR A 27 1.80 -5.58 0.20
C THR A 27 2.92 -6.18 -0.63
N LEU A 28 4.11 -6.39 -0.06
CA LEU A 28 5.26 -6.91 -0.79
C LEU A 28 5.05 -8.36 -1.24
N GLY A 29 4.36 -9.17 -0.42
CA GLY A 29 4.05 -10.56 -0.75
C GLY A 29 3.10 -10.68 -1.95
N THR A 30 2.03 -9.88 -2.00
CA THR A 30 1.12 -9.83 -3.15
C THR A 30 1.84 -9.34 -4.40
N HIS A 31 2.64 -8.28 -4.30
CA HIS A 31 3.36 -7.76 -5.46
C HIS A 31 4.38 -8.77 -6.01
N LEU A 32 5.13 -9.44 -5.15
CA LEU A 32 6.06 -10.50 -5.58
C LEU A 32 5.31 -11.66 -6.24
N HIS A 33 4.17 -12.09 -5.69
CA HIS A 33 3.34 -13.15 -6.26
C HIS A 33 2.81 -12.78 -7.65
N LEU A 34 2.30 -11.56 -7.81
CA LEU A 34 1.67 -11.12 -9.06
C LEU A 34 2.68 -10.71 -10.14
N PHE A 35 3.82 -10.12 -9.73
CA PHE A 35 4.72 -9.43 -10.66
C PHE A 35 6.16 -9.95 -10.64
N GLY A 36 6.55 -10.76 -9.65
CA GLY A 36 7.94 -11.20 -9.45
C GLY A 36 8.54 -11.99 -10.62
N ASN A 37 7.71 -12.63 -11.43
CA ASN A 37 8.12 -13.38 -12.61
C ASN A 37 7.84 -12.65 -13.94
N HIS A 38 7.48 -11.37 -13.87
CA HIS A 38 7.12 -10.55 -15.03
C HIS A 38 8.01 -9.30 -15.14
N PRO A 39 9.24 -9.40 -15.68
CA PRO A 39 10.18 -8.27 -15.74
C PRO A 39 9.63 -7.02 -16.43
N ALA A 40 8.72 -7.20 -17.39
CA ALA A 40 8.07 -6.08 -18.08
C ALA A 40 7.01 -5.35 -17.24
N SER A 41 6.69 -5.84 -16.03
CA SER A 41 5.69 -5.22 -15.15
C SER A 41 6.16 -3.91 -14.52
N GLY A 42 7.46 -3.61 -14.57
CA GLY A 42 8.08 -2.47 -13.88
C GLY A 42 8.32 -2.69 -12.38
N TRP A 43 7.98 -3.88 -11.84
CA TRP A 43 8.27 -4.27 -10.47
C TRP A 43 9.61 -4.99 -10.37
N ALA A 44 10.38 -4.67 -9.32
CA ALA A 44 11.65 -5.34 -9.06
C ALA A 44 11.81 -5.59 -7.55
N PHE A 45 12.35 -6.76 -7.20
CA PHE A 45 12.46 -7.25 -5.82
C PHE A 45 13.90 -7.66 -5.52
N TYR A 46 14.39 -7.27 -4.34
CA TYR A 46 15.79 -7.49 -3.97
C TYR A 46 15.91 -7.93 -2.52
N LEU A 47 16.89 -8.81 -2.27
CA LEU A 47 17.42 -9.12 -0.96
C LEU A 47 18.60 -8.20 -0.67
N LEU A 48 18.63 -7.62 0.52
CA LEU A 48 19.72 -6.78 0.99
C LEU A 48 20.53 -7.48 2.09
N PRO A 49 21.73 -6.96 2.44
CA PRO A 49 22.46 -7.41 3.62
C PRO A 49 21.62 -7.32 4.89
N GLY A 50 21.84 -8.21 5.84
CA GLY A 50 21.03 -8.35 7.05
C GLY A 50 19.71 -9.07 6.77
N SER A 51 18.62 -8.56 7.33
CA SER A 51 17.28 -9.10 7.13
C SER A 51 16.42 -8.27 6.17
N ALA A 52 17.00 -7.27 5.53
CA ALA A 52 16.22 -6.34 4.71
C ALA A 52 15.87 -6.89 3.34
N VAL A 53 14.72 -6.46 2.83
CA VAL A 53 14.27 -6.63 1.45
C VAL A 53 13.84 -5.29 0.86
N LEU A 54 13.93 -5.17 -0.45
CA LEU A 54 13.55 -3.95 -1.16
C LEU A 54 12.64 -4.31 -2.34
N GLU A 55 11.56 -3.58 -2.46
CA GLU A 55 10.71 -3.52 -3.63
C GLU A 55 10.89 -2.18 -4.32
N LEU A 56 10.90 -2.19 -5.63
CA LEU A 56 10.95 -1.01 -6.49
C LEU A 56 9.86 -1.08 -7.54
N ARG A 57 9.21 0.07 -7.76
CA ARG A 57 8.30 0.29 -8.88
C ARG A 57 8.36 1.75 -9.32
N GLY A 58 8.79 2.00 -10.54
CA GLY A 58 9.03 3.37 -11.00
C GLY A 58 9.99 4.10 -10.05
N GLY A 59 9.65 5.32 -9.65
CA GLY A 59 10.40 6.09 -8.65
C GLY A 59 10.14 5.72 -7.20
N SER A 60 9.29 4.73 -6.91
CA SER A 60 8.89 4.38 -5.54
C SER A 60 9.62 3.14 -5.03
N ALA A 61 10.16 3.22 -3.81
CA ALA A 61 10.86 2.14 -3.12
C ALA A 61 10.19 1.81 -1.78
N VAL A 62 10.15 0.51 -1.44
CA VAL A 62 9.69 0.02 -0.13
C VAL A 62 10.74 -0.91 0.46
N LEU A 63 11.31 -0.52 1.61
CA LEU A 63 12.31 -1.28 2.36
C LEU A 63 11.68 -1.87 3.62
N CYS A 64 11.73 -3.18 3.76
CA CYS A 64 11.30 -3.90 4.94
C CYS A 64 12.47 -4.63 5.58
N GLY A 65 12.58 -4.60 6.90
CA GLY A 65 13.67 -5.23 7.65
C GLY A 65 14.81 -4.29 7.97
N ALA A 66 15.82 -4.84 8.65
CA ALA A 66 16.97 -4.09 9.15
C ALA A 66 18.22 -4.36 8.31
N LEU A 67 18.95 -3.30 8.01
CA LEU A 67 20.34 -3.38 7.52
C LEU A 67 21.26 -3.81 8.68
N PRO A 68 22.46 -4.36 8.40
CA PRO A 68 23.43 -4.69 9.44
C PRO A 68 23.77 -3.49 10.32
N GLY A 69 24.31 -3.73 11.50
CA GLY A 69 24.90 -2.70 12.36
C GLY A 69 26.39 -2.48 12.11
N GLY A 70 26.96 -1.43 12.74
CA GLY A 70 28.38 -1.12 12.67
C GLY A 70 28.87 -0.77 11.26
N GLU A 71 30.16 -1.04 11.00
CA GLU A 71 30.84 -0.74 9.73
C GLU A 71 30.14 -1.40 8.52
N ALA A 72 29.78 -2.68 8.63
CA ALA A 72 29.00 -3.38 7.60
C ALA A 72 27.64 -2.72 7.30
N GLY A 73 27.08 -2.00 8.26
CA GLY A 73 25.84 -1.23 8.08
C GLY A 73 26.08 0.11 7.39
N GLU A 74 27.23 0.71 7.55
CA GLU A 74 27.63 1.91 6.81
C GLU A 74 27.81 1.59 5.35
N ASP A 75 28.55 0.54 5.04
CA ASP A 75 28.73 0.04 3.67
C ASP A 75 27.38 -0.31 3.01
N ALA A 76 26.50 -0.99 3.74
CA ALA A 76 25.17 -1.36 3.23
C ALA A 76 24.28 -0.14 2.95
N ARG A 77 24.36 0.93 3.77
CA ARG A 77 23.64 2.19 3.52
C ARG A 77 24.20 2.95 2.31
N GLU A 78 25.50 2.97 2.16
CA GLU A 78 26.17 3.59 1.01
C GLU A 78 25.79 2.84 -0.28
N GLU A 79 25.87 1.50 -0.28
CA GLU A 79 25.47 0.64 -1.39
C GLU A 79 23.98 0.89 -1.75
N LEU A 80 23.08 0.92 -0.74
CA LEU A 80 21.66 1.18 -0.95
C LEU A 80 21.41 2.57 -1.53
N THR A 81 22.09 3.60 -1.01
CA THR A 81 21.95 4.97 -1.51
C THR A 81 22.36 5.07 -2.98
N GLY A 82 23.51 4.49 -3.34
CA GLY A 82 23.99 4.45 -4.73
C GLY A 82 23.03 3.68 -5.64
N PHE A 83 22.47 2.57 -5.14
CA PHE A 83 21.53 1.74 -5.88
C PHE A 83 20.19 2.45 -6.14
N LEU A 84 19.61 3.09 -5.12
CA LEU A 84 18.38 3.86 -5.26
C LEU A 84 18.55 5.04 -6.22
N ARG A 85 19.70 5.73 -6.15
CA ARG A 85 20.03 6.81 -7.11
C ARG A 85 20.14 6.29 -8.54
N PHE A 86 20.83 5.17 -8.75
CA PHE A 86 20.97 4.55 -10.08
C PHE A 86 19.62 4.16 -10.68
N LEU A 87 18.67 3.73 -9.85
CA LEU A 87 17.31 3.35 -10.27
C LEU A 87 16.32 4.53 -10.27
N HIS A 88 16.81 5.76 -10.05
CA HIS A 88 15.99 6.97 -10.01
C HIS A 88 14.82 6.91 -9.04
N ALA A 89 14.99 6.23 -7.89
CA ALA A 89 13.99 6.23 -6.83
C ALA A 89 13.93 7.62 -6.18
N ASP A 90 12.75 8.19 -6.04
CA ASP A 90 12.51 9.53 -5.46
C ASP A 90 11.70 9.47 -4.16
N THR A 91 11.02 8.34 -3.90
CA THR A 91 10.31 8.07 -2.67
C THR A 91 10.76 6.75 -2.04
N LEU A 92 10.84 6.72 -0.72
CA LEU A 92 11.21 5.52 0.04
C LEU A 92 10.33 5.38 1.28
N ARG A 93 9.68 4.23 1.42
CA ARG A 93 8.97 3.84 2.65
C ARG A 93 9.78 2.78 3.37
N THR A 94 9.88 2.89 4.71
CA THR A 94 10.66 1.93 5.49
C THR A 94 9.95 1.51 6.76
N GLU A 95 10.22 0.29 7.21
CA GLU A 95 9.73 -0.24 8.49
C GLU A 95 10.33 0.53 9.68
N HIS A 96 11.61 0.81 9.61
CA HIS A 96 12.38 1.45 10.67
C HIS A 96 12.93 2.80 10.23
N PRO A 97 13.18 3.72 11.16
CA PRO A 97 13.89 4.95 10.86
C PRO A 97 15.24 4.66 10.20
N LEU A 98 15.57 5.39 9.15
CA LEU A 98 16.79 5.20 8.36
C LEU A 98 17.38 6.55 8.01
N THR A 99 18.70 6.65 8.06
CA THR A 99 19.43 7.81 7.58
C THR A 99 20.21 7.41 6.33
N LEU A 100 19.88 8.03 5.20
CA LEU A 100 20.57 7.86 3.93
C LEU A 100 21.01 9.22 3.39
N PRO A 101 22.23 9.32 2.84
CA PRO A 101 22.71 10.55 2.21
C PRO A 101 21.79 11.00 1.07
N GLY A 102 21.36 12.29 1.10
CA GLY A 102 20.50 12.87 0.08
C GLY A 102 19.00 12.57 0.26
N TRP A 103 18.60 11.79 1.27
CA TRP A 103 17.21 11.54 1.57
C TRP A 103 16.72 12.40 2.74
N GLN A 104 15.51 12.95 2.63
CA GLN A 104 14.88 13.77 3.66
C GLN A 104 13.65 13.05 4.23
N PRO A 105 13.47 13.05 5.56
CA PRO A 105 12.27 12.49 6.17
C PRO A 105 11.05 13.33 5.77
N ALA A 106 10.00 12.67 5.31
CA ALA A 106 8.67 13.22 5.08
C ALA A 106 7.73 12.79 6.21
N ALA A 107 6.48 13.26 6.17
CA ALA A 107 5.48 12.87 7.16
C ALA A 107 5.26 11.35 7.12
N PRO A 108 5.48 10.63 8.24
CA PRO A 108 5.29 9.18 8.29
C PRO A 108 3.81 8.84 8.14
N LEU A 109 3.52 7.69 7.54
CA LEU A 109 2.18 7.14 7.51
C LEU A 109 1.86 6.44 8.83
N THR A 110 0.66 6.66 9.35
CA THR A 110 0.18 5.95 10.53
C THR A 110 -0.48 4.64 10.07
N LEU A 111 -0.07 3.53 10.66
CA LEU A 111 -0.59 2.19 10.38
C LEU A 111 -1.73 1.86 11.34
N TRP A 112 -2.86 1.46 10.77
CA TRP A 112 -4.09 1.13 11.47
C TRP A 112 -4.48 -0.32 11.26
N GLU A 113 -5.21 -0.88 12.25
CA GLU A 113 -5.71 -2.24 12.21
C GLU A 113 -7.15 -2.34 12.71
N LEU A 114 -7.93 -3.20 12.08
CA LEU A 114 -9.10 -3.85 12.64
C LEU A 114 -8.76 -5.33 12.81
N PRO A 115 -8.64 -5.85 14.04
CA PRO A 115 -8.26 -7.23 14.29
C PRO A 115 -9.26 -8.22 13.68
N LYS A 116 -8.77 -9.38 13.25
CA LYS A 116 -9.62 -10.48 12.75
C LYS A 116 -10.78 -10.77 13.70
N GLY A 117 -11.99 -10.91 13.13
CA GLY A 117 -13.22 -11.20 13.85
C GLY A 117 -13.83 -10.01 14.60
N ARG A 118 -13.15 -8.86 14.66
CA ARG A 118 -13.73 -7.65 15.22
C ARG A 118 -14.54 -6.92 14.18
N THR A 119 -15.71 -6.41 14.56
CA THR A 119 -16.56 -5.59 13.68
C THR A 119 -16.71 -4.17 14.22
N LEU A 120 -16.91 -3.24 13.32
CA LEU A 120 -17.23 -1.84 13.61
C LEU A 120 -18.74 -1.61 13.47
N PRO A 121 -19.34 -0.68 14.25
CA PRO A 121 -20.73 -0.30 14.08
C PRO A 121 -21.00 0.20 12.65
N LEU A 122 -21.96 -0.40 11.98
CA LEU A 122 -22.35 0.03 10.63
C LEU A 122 -22.94 1.46 10.69
N PRO A 123 -22.43 2.38 9.87
CA PRO A 123 -23.03 3.68 9.75
C PRO A 123 -24.38 3.61 9.03
N PRO A 124 -25.23 4.65 9.12
CA PRO A 124 -26.45 4.73 8.34
C PRO A 124 -26.20 4.52 6.85
N ALA A 125 -27.12 3.88 6.17
CA ALA A 125 -27.06 3.73 4.72
C ALA A 125 -27.02 5.11 4.04
N PRO A 126 -26.29 5.26 2.93
CA PRO A 126 -26.27 6.49 2.17
C PRO A 126 -27.66 6.78 1.59
N PRO A 127 -27.96 8.05 1.25
CA PRO A 127 -29.20 8.40 0.50
C PRO A 127 -29.36 7.54 -0.75
N ALA A 128 -30.60 7.27 -1.15
CA ALA A 128 -30.94 6.36 -2.25
C ALA A 128 -30.38 6.76 -3.64
N GLU A 129 -29.97 8.00 -3.80
CA GLU A 129 -29.26 8.49 -4.98
C GLU A 129 -27.85 7.91 -5.16
N PHE A 130 -27.26 7.34 -4.08
CA PHE A 130 -25.96 6.68 -4.11
C PHE A 130 -26.14 5.17 -4.11
N VAL A 131 -25.89 4.56 -5.25
CA VAL A 131 -26.09 3.12 -5.45
C VAL A 131 -24.78 2.36 -5.12
N PRO A 132 -24.80 1.44 -4.13
CA PRO A 132 -23.64 0.61 -3.84
C PRO A 132 -23.33 -0.35 -4.99
N ASP A 133 -22.06 -0.41 -5.37
CA ASP A 133 -21.52 -1.36 -6.35
C ASP A 133 -20.39 -2.18 -5.71
N LYS A 134 -20.53 -3.51 -5.73
CA LYS A 134 -19.58 -4.45 -5.16
C LYS A 134 -18.50 -4.92 -6.14
N ALA A 135 -18.65 -4.61 -7.41
CA ALA A 135 -17.71 -4.95 -8.47
C ALA A 135 -17.65 -3.82 -9.53
N PRO A 136 -17.28 -2.60 -9.13
CA PRO A 136 -17.29 -1.46 -10.03
C PRO A 136 -16.28 -1.62 -11.15
N SER A 137 -16.56 -0.98 -12.29
CA SER A 137 -15.58 -0.84 -13.36
C SER A 137 -14.34 -0.10 -12.87
N MET A 138 -13.16 -0.71 -13.04
CA MET A 138 -11.93 -0.17 -12.47
C MET A 138 -11.42 1.08 -13.20
N LEU A 139 -11.73 1.28 -14.48
CA LEU A 139 -11.25 2.47 -15.19
C LEU A 139 -11.82 3.78 -14.60
N PRO A 140 -13.14 3.96 -14.38
CA PRO A 140 -13.62 5.16 -13.70
C PRO A 140 -13.21 5.22 -12.22
N VAL A 141 -12.99 4.09 -11.55
CA VAL A 141 -12.46 4.06 -10.19
C VAL A 141 -11.03 4.60 -10.16
N SER A 142 -10.14 4.16 -11.06
CA SER A 142 -8.77 4.65 -11.12
C SER A 142 -8.68 6.16 -11.37
N ARG A 143 -9.56 6.68 -12.25
CA ARG A 143 -9.67 8.13 -12.50
C ARG A 143 -10.21 8.92 -11.30
N LEU A 144 -11.04 8.32 -10.46
CA LEU A 144 -11.46 8.94 -9.20
C LEU A 144 -10.32 8.95 -8.16
N VAL A 145 -9.55 7.87 -8.06
CA VAL A 145 -8.47 7.73 -7.09
C VAL A 145 -7.28 8.66 -7.43
N PHE A 146 -6.92 8.77 -8.69
CA PHE A 146 -5.81 9.59 -9.19
C PHE A 146 -6.33 10.66 -10.17
N ALA A 147 -7.23 11.51 -9.69
CA ALA A 147 -7.89 12.51 -10.52
C ALA A 147 -6.93 13.55 -11.13
N GLU A 148 -5.74 13.73 -10.54
CA GLU A 148 -4.75 14.74 -10.97
C GLU A 148 -3.65 14.16 -11.89
N SER A 149 -3.60 12.81 -12.07
CA SER A 149 -2.52 12.16 -12.81
C SER A 149 -3.05 10.96 -13.60
N ASP A 150 -3.15 11.12 -14.91
CA ASP A 150 -3.55 10.04 -15.82
C ASP A 150 -2.55 8.87 -15.78
N ALA A 151 -1.26 9.14 -15.64
CA ALA A 151 -0.23 8.11 -15.57
C ALA A 151 -0.38 7.25 -14.31
N GLU A 152 -0.56 7.86 -13.13
CA GLU A 152 -0.80 7.12 -11.88
C GLU A 152 -2.13 6.36 -11.92
N ALA A 153 -3.17 6.93 -12.54
CA ALA A 153 -4.45 6.27 -12.72
C ALA A 153 -4.31 5.00 -13.60
N ASP A 154 -3.54 5.06 -14.68
CA ASP A 154 -3.29 3.92 -15.57
C ASP A 154 -2.43 2.84 -14.90
N GLU A 155 -1.42 3.24 -14.13
CA GLU A 155 -0.62 2.30 -13.33
C GLU A 155 -1.46 1.59 -12.27
N PHE A 156 -2.27 2.35 -11.52
CA PHE A 156 -3.18 1.78 -10.53
C PHE A 156 -4.21 0.88 -11.18
N TYR A 157 -4.81 1.29 -12.31
CA TYR A 157 -5.76 0.49 -13.08
C TYR A 157 -5.16 -0.87 -13.42
N SER A 158 -3.95 -0.89 -13.98
CA SER A 158 -3.27 -2.13 -14.38
C SER A 158 -3.03 -3.06 -13.19
N ALA A 159 -2.47 -2.53 -12.09
CA ALA A 159 -2.18 -3.31 -10.89
C ALA A 159 -3.47 -3.85 -10.22
N ALA A 160 -4.48 -3.00 -10.06
CA ALA A 160 -5.75 -3.37 -9.45
C ALA A 160 -6.51 -4.42 -10.27
N CYS A 161 -6.56 -4.26 -11.60
CA CYS A 161 -7.16 -5.28 -12.47
C CYS A 161 -6.44 -6.62 -12.37
N THR A 162 -5.11 -6.62 -12.27
CA THR A 162 -4.33 -7.84 -12.07
C THR A 162 -4.68 -8.50 -10.74
N ALA A 163 -4.70 -7.74 -9.64
CA ALA A 163 -5.06 -8.27 -8.32
C ALA A 163 -6.49 -8.86 -8.31
N LEU A 164 -7.46 -8.15 -8.91
CA LEU A 164 -8.84 -8.63 -9.03
C LEU A 164 -8.95 -9.91 -9.87
N ALA A 165 -8.24 -9.98 -10.99
CA ALA A 165 -8.25 -11.15 -11.89
C ALA A 165 -7.64 -12.40 -11.23
N HIS A 166 -6.67 -12.21 -10.31
CA HIS A 166 -6.06 -13.29 -9.53
C HIS A 166 -6.81 -13.60 -8.23
N GLY A 167 -7.93 -12.93 -7.95
CA GLY A 167 -8.76 -13.19 -6.77
C GLY A 167 -8.15 -12.71 -5.44
N VAL A 168 -7.09 -11.92 -5.49
CA VAL A 168 -6.45 -11.33 -4.29
C VAL A 168 -6.95 -9.92 -3.98
N GLY A 169 -7.89 -9.41 -4.76
CA GLY A 169 -8.43 -8.07 -4.62
C GLY A 169 -9.94 -8.02 -4.53
N THR A 170 -10.45 -6.94 -3.95
CA THR A 170 -11.86 -6.55 -4.00
C THR A 170 -12.00 -5.04 -3.97
N CYS A 171 -13.03 -4.51 -4.64
CA CYS A 171 -13.32 -3.08 -4.67
C CYS A 171 -14.81 -2.84 -4.37
N ARG A 172 -15.10 -1.73 -3.75
CA ARG A 172 -16.45 -1.23 -3.48
C ARG A 172 -16.54 0.22 -3.92
N ALA A 173 -17.65 0.60 -4.52
CA ALA A 173 -17.94 1.99 -4.86
C ALA A 173 -19.36 2.38 -4.50
N LEU A 174 -19.60 3.68 -4.37
CA LEU A 174 -20.91 4.29 -4.43
C LEU A 174 -21.01 5.06 -5.74
N LEU A 175 -22.04 4.74 -6.51
CA LEU A 175 -22.33 5.37 -7.79
C LEU A 175 -23.38 6.44 -7.63
N HIS A 176 -23.17 7.60 -8.27
CA HIS A 176 -24.19 8.62 -8.48
C HIS A 176 -24.35 8.82 -9.99
N ASN A 177 -25.59 8.65 -10.51
CA ASN A 177 -25.86 8.67 -11.95
C ASN A 177 -24.92 7.74 -12.76
N GLY A 178 -24.63 6.53 -12.23
CA GLY A 178 -23.80 5.52 -12.88
C GLY A 178 -22.29 5.79 -12.82
N ARG A 179 -21.83 6.83 -12.14
CA ARG A 179 -20.40 7.16 -12.00
C ARG A 179 -19.94 6.97 -10.55
N PRO A 180 -18.77 6.40 -10.29
CA PRO A 180 -18.26 6.29 -8.94
C PRO A 180 -17.93 7.67 -8.37
N VAL A 181 -18.48 7.96 -7.19
CA VAL A 181 -18.24 9.19 -6.43
C VAL A 181 -17.52 8.93 -5.10
N CYS A 182 -17.50 7.67 -4.68
CA CYS A 182 -16.75 7.23 -3.51
C CYS A 182 -16.29 5.79 -3.75
N THR A 183 -15.08 5.46 -3.33
CA THR A 183 -14.50 4.12 -3.48
C THR A 183 -13.64 3.73 -2.28
N VAL A 184 -13.46 2.44 -2.09
CA VAL A 184 -12.44 1.80 -1.25
C VAL A 184 -12.17 0.42 -1.81
N GLY A 185 -10.94 -0.06 -1.71
CA GLY A 185 -10.57 -1.40 -2.14
C GLY A 185 -9.60 -2.07 -1.19
N CYS A 186 -9.39 -3.35 -1.43
CA CYS A 186 -8.31 -4.16 -0.89
C CYS A 186 -7.69 -4.84 -2.11
N TYR A 187 -6.42 -4.59 -2.37
CA TYR A 187 -5.73 -5.11 -3.56
C TYR A 187 -4.50 -5.95 -3.19
N GLU A 188 -4.16 -5.98 -1.91
CA GLU A 188 -3.06 -6.73 -1.35
C GLU A 188 -3.55 -7.57 -0.16
N GLN A 189 -3.18 -8.85 -0.14
CA GLN A 189 -3.57 -9.80 0.89
C GLN A 189 -2.45 -10.80 1.19
N SER A 190 -2.38 -11.23 2.44
CA SER A 190 -1.65 -12.43 2.87
C SER A 190 -2.60 -13.41 3.57
N ASP A 191 -2.09 -14.49 4.11
CA ASP A 191 -2.89 -15.43 4.92
C ASP A 191 -3.41 -14.79 6.22
N THR A 192 -2.75 -13.73 6.70
CA THR A 192 -3.02 -13.10 7.99
C THR A 192 -3.69 -11.75 7.90
N GLU A 193 -3.51 -11.02 6.80
CA GLU A 193 -4.00 -9.65 6.65
C GLU A 193 -4.56 -9.33 5.27
N SER A 194 -5.50 -8.39 5.24
CA SER A 194 -6.01 -7.71 4.05
C SER A 194 -5.65 -6.23 4.15
N TYR A 195 -4.94 -5.67 3.17
CA TYR A 195 -4.56 -4.27 3.15
C TYR A 195 -5.55 -3.45 2.36
N MET A 196 -6.28 -2.55 3.05
CA MET A 196 -7.23 -1.64 2.42
C MET A 196 -6.53 -0.38 1.90
N ALA A 197 -6.90 0.03 0.69
CA ALA A 197 -6.34 1.19 0.00
C ALA A 197 -7.41 1.90 -0.84
N ALA A 198 -7.01 2.96 -1.53
CA ALA A 198 -7.83 3.70 -2.50
C ALA A 198 -9.18 4.19 -1.94
N GLY A 199 -9.17 4.59 -0.65
CA GLY A 199 -10.33 5.21 0.00
C GLY A 199 -10.45 6.68 -0.42
N VAL A 200 -11.25 6.99 -1.44
CA VAL A 200 -11.42 8.34 -1.99
C VAL A 200 -12.90 8.67 -2.13
N THR A 201 -13.23 9.93 -1.87
CA THR A 201 -14.54 10.52 -2.19
C THR A 201 -14.33 11.76 -3.04
N ASP A 202 -15.04 11.87 -4.15
CA ASP A 202 -15.05 13.05 -5.01
C ASP A 202 -15.34 14.30 -4.16
N PRO A 203 -14.56 15.38 -4.30
CA PRO A 203 -14.72 16.61 -3.50
C PRO A 203 -16.14 17.16 -3.44
N ALA A 204 -16.92 17.05 -4.51
CA ALA A 204 -18.32 17.50 -4.55
C ALA A 204 -19.26 16.72 -3.61
N TRP A 205 -18.83 15.53 -3.16
CA TRP A 205 -19.63 14.61 -2.35
C TRP A 205 -19.07 14.35 -0.96
N GLN A 206 -17.99 15.02 -0.57
CA GLN A 206 -17.41 14.91 0.76
C GLN A 206 -18.35 15.43 1.86
N GLY A 207 -18.09 15.04 3.11
CA GLY A 207 -18.87 15.45 4.28
C GLY A 207 -20.23 14.74 4.43
N ARG A 208 -20.62 13.84 3.51
CA ARG A 208 -21.91 13.14 3.51
C ARG A 208 -21.86 11.73 4.13
N GLY A 209 -20.73 11.33 4.73
CA GLY A 209 -20.59 10.01 5.36
C GLY A 209 -20.34 8.84 4.40
N LEU A 210 -20.18 9.08 3.08
CA LEU A 210 -20.04 8.05 2.06
C LEU A 210 -18.79 7.17 2.27
N ALA A 211 -17.64 7.79 2.53
CA ALA A 211 -16.40 7.05 2.83
C ALA A 211 -16.56 6.18 4.08
N ARG A 212 -17.17 6.73 5.15
CA ARG A 212 -17.43 5.98 6.37
C ARG A 212 -18.22 4.70 6.10
N TYR A 213 -19.28 4.81 5.30
CA TYR A 213 -20.12 3.67 4.94
C TYR A 213 -19.34 2.58 4.20
N LEU A 214 -18.58 2.94 3.17
CA LEU A 214 -17.82 1.97 2.38
C LEU A 214 -16.66 1.34 3.19
N ILE A 215 -15.90 2.16 3.91
CA ILE A 215 -14.73 1.69 4.69
C ILE A 215 -15.17 0.72 5.77
N VAL A 216 -16.20 1.06 6.56
CA VAL A 216 -16.70 0.18 7.63
C VAL A 216 -17.32 -1.09 7.04
N GLY A 217 -18.09 -0.97 5.95
CA GLY A 217 -18.68 -2.11 5.28
C GLY A 217 -17.63 -3.10 4.78
N LEU A 218 -16.64 -2.63 4.03
CA LEU A 218 -15.56 -3.48 3.51
C LEU A 218 -14.69 -4.05 4.63
N ALA A 219 -14.33 -3.24 5.64
CA ALA A 219 -13.54 -3.73 6.77
C ALA A 219 -14.25 -4.86 7.52
N ASN A 220 -15.55 -4.73 7.78
CA ASN A 220 -16.34 -5.79 8.44
C ASN A 220 -16.45 -7.07 7.59
N GLU A 221 -16.50 -6.95 6.26
CA GLU A 221 -16.47 -8.12 5.38
C GLU A 221 -15.12 -8.84 5.46
N LEU A 222 -14.03 -8.10 5.38
CA LEU A 222 -12.66 -8.67 5.35
C LEU A 222 -12.21 -9.25 6.69
N THR A 223 -12.64 -8.67 7.83
CA THR A 223 -12.23 -9.14 9.16
C THR A 223 -12.77 -10.53 9.52
N ALA A 224 -13.76 -11.05 8.80
CA ALA A 224 -14.23 -12.43 8.97
C ALA A 224 -13.08 -13.44 8.78
N GLU A 225 -12.16 -13.17 7.87
CA GLU A 225 -11.08 -14.07 7.52
C GLU A 225 -9.70 -13.63 8.02
N ARG A 226 -9.40 -12.32 8.00
CA ARG A 226 -8.06 -11.75 8.23
C ARG A 226 -8.13 -10.46 9.05
N ALA A 227 -7.03 -10.03 9.62
CA ALA A 227 -6.93 -8.66 10.12
C ALA A 227 -6.98 -7.68 8.94
N VAL A 228 -7.68 -6.55 9.10
CA VAL A 228 -7.72 -5.48 8.10
C VAL A 228 -6.75 -4.39 8.50
N ARG A 229 -5.82 -4.04 7.60
CA ARG A 229 -4.82 -3.01 7.82
C ARG A 229 -4.85 -1.97 6.71
N PHE A 230 -4.38 -0.78 7.02
CA PHE A 230 -4.14 0.29 6.06
C PHE A 230 -3.23 1.35 6.70
N ALA A 231 -2.61 2.16 5.86
CA ALA A 231 -1.82 3.30 6.30
C ALA A 231 -2.45 4.60 5.80
N CYS A 232 -2.35 5.66 6.61
CA CYS A 232 -2.83 6.97 6.23
C CYS A 232 -1.89 8.10 6.66
N PHE A 233 -2.00 9.24 5.99
CA PHE A 233 -1.33 10.48 6.40
C PHE A 233 -1.92 11.01 7.72
N PRO A 234 -1.13 11.78 8.50
CA PRO A 234 -1.53 12.28 9.82
C PRO A 234 -2.87 13.02 9.83
N ALA A 235 -3.22 13.74 8.77
CA ALA A 235 -4.47 14.48 8.65
C ALA A 235 -5.73 13.60 8.76
N LEU A 236 -5.64 12.30 8.45
CA LEU A 236 -6.75 11.36 8.49
C LEU A 236 -6.81 10.53 9.79
N CYS A 237 -5.82 10.64 10.68
CA CYS A 237 -5.76 9.82 11.90
C CYS A 237 -7.00 9.98 12.78
N GLY A 238 -7.49 11.22 12.97
CA GLY A 238 -8.70 11.49 13.74
C GLY A 238 -9.94 10.81 13.17
N PHE A 239 -10.07 10.76 11.85
CA PHE A 239 -11.17 10.09 11.17
C PHE A 239 -11.17 8.58 11.45
N TYR A 240 -10.03 7.90 11.28
CA TYR A 240 -9.95 6.45 11.49
C TYR A 240 -10.05 6.05 12.96
N ALA A 241 -9.50 6.85 13.89
CA ALA A 241 -9.71 6.64 15.32
C ALA A 241 -11.20 6.70 15.71
N GLN A 242 -11.97 7.66 15.15
CA GLN A 242 -13.41 7.78 15.39
C GLN A 242 -14.20 6.61 14.78
N LEU A 243 -13.71 5.95 13.75
CA LEU A 243 -14.31 4.73 13.21
C LEU A 243 -14.09 3.52 14.12
N GLY A 244 -13.11 3.56 15.02
CA GLY A 244 -12.80 2.48 15.95
C GLY A 244 -11.65 1.57 15.51
N PHE A 245 -10.87 1.95 14.49
CA PHE A 245 -9.62 1.28 14.16
C PHE A 245 -8.56 1.52 15.24
N LEU A 246 -7.63 0.59 15.38
CA LEU A 246 -6.51 0.66 16.32
C LEU A 246 -5.25 1.12 15.62
N GLN A 247 -4.57 2.10 16.17
CA GLN A 247 -3.24 2.47 15.70
C GLN A 247 -2.23 1.43 16.17
N ILE A 248 -1.47 0.83 15.26
CA ILE A 248 -0.51 -0.24 15.56
C ILE A 248 0.94 0.13 15.27
N GLY A 249 1.20 1.22 14.54
CA GLY A 249 2.57 1.62 14.22
C GLY A 249 2.63 2.79 13.25
N LYS A 250 3.82 2.93 12.67
CA LYS A 250 4.11 3.93 11.62
C LYS A 250 4.99 3.31 10.55
N ILE A 251 4.80 3.75 9.32
CA ILE A 251 5.71 3.51 8.20
C ILE A 251 6.46 4.81 7.98
N GLN A 252 7.79 4.74 8.02
CA GLN A 252 8.63 5.91 7.75
C GLN A 252 8.54 6.25 6.26
N HIS A 253 8.59 7.52 5.94
CA HIS A 253 8.52 8.00 4.58
C HIS A 253 9.64 9.00 4.34
N TYR A 254 10.32 8.85 3.22
CA TYR A 254 11.42 9.71 2.80
C TYR A 254 11.23 10.10 1.35
N THR A 255 11.73 11.28 1.02
CA THR A 255 11.78 11.80 -0.35
C THR A 255 13.19 12.28 -0.65
N THR A 256 13.54 12.31 -1.91
CA THR A 256 14.78 12.91 -2.39
C THR A 256 14.50 13.72 -3.64
N ASP A 257 15.36 14.70 -3.88
CA ASP A 257 15.33 15.51 -5.09
C ASP A 257 16.70 15.38 -5.78
N TRP A 258 16.86 14.30 -6.54
CA TRP A 258 18.10 14.04 -7.28
C TRP A 258 18.36 15.08 -8.38
N ASN A 259 17.34 15.87 -8.76
CA ASN A 259 17.43 16.82 -9.88
C ASN A 259 17.91 18.21 -9.47
N THR A 260 18.10 18.45 -8.15
CA THR A 260 18.57 19.75 -7.62
C THR A 260 20.06 19.76 -7.22
N ALA A 261 20.79 18.68 -7.48
CA ALA A 261 22.23 18.55 -7.15
C ALA A 261 23.12 18.58 -8.40
#